data_d3a52b11bc17bb8dca9797a9054a8cea
#
_entry.id   d3a52b11bc17bb8dca9797a9054a8cea
#
_cell.length_a   1.000
_cell.length_b   1.000
_cell.length_c   1.000
_cell.angle_alpha   90.00
_cell.angle_beta   90.00
_cell.angle_gamma   90.00
#
_symmetry.space_group_name_H-M   'P 1'
#
loop_
_entity.id
_entity.type
_entity.pdbx_description
1 polymer ?
#
loop_
_entity_poly.entity_id
_entity_poly.type
_entity_poly.pdbx_seq_one_letter_code
_entity_poly.pdbx_strand_id
1 'polypeptide(L)'
;MSAWIKMISDEDANEDLLNILELSRTPHGTVDNVMRVHSLRPNTMRGHMVLYQAALHDGENTLPTWLQETISSYVSILNNCNYSLDNHWANARHLIANEPRAIEIERALKGRRPQDAFSGAELALLNYA
;
A
#
# COMPACT_ATOMS: atom_id res chain seq x y z
N MET A 1 -16.28 -1.63 1.76
CA MET A 1 -16.50 -2.84 0.92
C MET A 1 -16.17 -4.04 1.79
N SER A 2 -17.08 -4.99 1.98
CA SER A 2 -16.79 -6.21 2.73
C SER A 2 -16.07 -7.22 1.82
N ALA A 3 -15.13 -7.98 2.38
CA ALA A 3 -14.48 -9.07 1.65
C ALA A 3 -15.49 -10.22 1.38
N TRP A 4 -15.21 -11.05 0.40
CA TRP A 4 -16.01 -12.25 0.11
C TRP A 4 -15.75 -13.38 1.11
N ILE A 5 -14.66 -13.26 1.88
CA ILE A 5 -14.29 -14.18 2.95
C ILE A 5 -14.73 -13.59 4.30
N LYS A 6 -15.09 -14.46 5.26
CA LYS A 6 -15.37 -14.02 6.63
C LYS A 6 -14.14 -13.34 7.22
N MET A 7 -14.33 -12.18 7.83
CA MET A 7 -13.33 -11.51 8.64
C MET A 7 -13.76 -11.59 10.11
N ILE A 8 -12.84 -12.01 10.97
CA ILE A 8 -13.08 -12.10 12.42
C ILE A 8 -12.89 -10.71 13.01
N SER A 9 -13.84 -10.27 13.85
CA SER A 9 -13.72 -9.01 14.60
C SER A 9 -12.73 -9.14 15.76
N ASP A 10 -12.31 -8.02 16.34
CA ASP A 10 -11.44 -8.01 17.51
C ASP A 10 -12.13 -8.70 18.71
N GLU A 11 -13.47 -8.54 18.84
CA GLU A 11 -14.29 -9.13 19.91
C GLU A 11 -14.39 -10.66 19.81
N ASP A 12 -14.36 -11.21 18.60
CA ASP A 12 -14.44 -12.65 18.33
C ASP A 12 -13.04 -13.30 18.17
N ALA A 13 -11.98 -12.51 18.25
CA ALA A 13 -10.62 -12.98 18.01
C ALA A 13 -10.09 -13.76 19.23
N ASN A 14 -9.41 -14.88 18.96
CA ASN A 14 -8.62 -15.55 19.98
C ASN A 14 -7.30 -14.81 20.24
N GLU A 15 -6.56 -15.20 21.27
CA GLU A 15 -5.33 -14.54 21.69
C GLU A 15 -4.28 -14.45 20.56
N ASP A 16 -4.09 -15.52 19.78
CA ASP A 16 -3.13 -15.53 18.67
C ASP A 16 -3.49 -14.52 17.58
N LEU A 17 -4.78 -14.43 17.23
CA LEU A 17 -5.27 -13.42 16.28
C LEU A 17 -5.18 -12.01 16.85
N LEU A 18 -5.52 -11.79 18.11
CA LEU A 18 -5.40 -10.47 18.75
C LEU A 18 -3.96 -9.97 18.73
N ASN A 19 -3.00 -10.82 19.03
CA ASN A 19 -1.58 -10.48 19.02
C ASN A 19 -1.11 -10.00 17.63
N ILE A 20 -1.54 -10.67 16.56
CA ILE A 20 -1.13 -10.27 15.20
C ILE A 20 -1.91 -9.05 14.70
N LEU A 21 -3.18 -8.90 15.07
CA LEU A 21 -3.95 -7.69 14.78
C LEU A 21 -3.31 -6.46 15.42
N GLU A 22 -2.86 -6.58 16.67
CA GLU A 22 -2.18 -5.49 17.37
C GLU A 22 -0.89 -5.06 16.66
N LEU A 23 -0.08 -6.02 16.20
CA LEU A 23 1.12 -5.74 15.39
C LEU A 23 0.80 -5.11 14.02
N SER A 24 -0.43 -5.30 13.52
CA SER A 24 -0.88 -4.81 12.22
C SER A 24 -1.60 -3.46 12.30
N ARG A 25 -1.72 -2.86 13.49
CA ARG A 25 -2.42 -1.58 13.65
C ARG A 25 -1.65 -0.44 12.99
N THR A 26 -2.40 0.37 12.27
CA THR A 26 -1.91 1.65 11.75
C THR A 26 -1.64 2.63 12.91
N PRO A 27 -0.92 3.73 12.68
CA PRO A 27 -0.76 4.79 13.68
C PRO A 27 -2.09 5.39 14.18
N HIS A 28 -3.18 5.20 13.43
CA HIS A 28 -4.54 5.63 13.81
C HIS A 28 -5.31 4.59 14.63
N GLY A 29 -4.68 3.46 15.00
CA GLY A 29 -5.27 2.40 15.80
C GLY A 29 -6.21 1.46 15.03
N THR A 30 -6.28 1.57 13.71
CA THR A 30 -7.09 0.70 12.85
C THR A 30 -6.26 -0.42 12.24
N VAL A 31 -6.89 -1.52 11.86
CA VAL A 31 -6.28 -2.58 11.06
C VAL A 31 -6.89 -2.54 9.67
N ASP A 32 -6.06 -2.37 8.65
CA ASP A 32 -6.50 -2.33 7.28
C ASP A 32 -7.18 -3.63 6.84
N ASN A 33 -8.19 -3.52 6.00
CA ASN A 33 -8.94 -4.69 5.53
C ASN A 33 -8.08 -5.69 4.78
N VAL A 34 -7.03 -5.24 4.08
CA VAL A 34 -6.06 -6.12 3.41
C VAL A 34 -5.31 -7.02 4.41
N MET A 35 -5.15 -6.59 5.65
CA MET A 35 -4.61 -7.42 6.74
C MET A 35 -5.73 -8.26 7.37
N ARG A 36 -6.89 -7.66 7.64
CA ARG A 36 -8.00 -8.32 8.32
C ARG A 36 -8.60 -9.51 7.55
N VAL A 37 -8.49 -9.54 6.24
CA VAL A 37 -8.91 -10.72 5.42
C VAL A 37 -8.13 -12.00 5.75
N HIS A 38 -6.97 -11.88 6.38
CA HIS A 38 -6.17 -13.01 6.85
C HIS A 38 -6.63 -13.57 8.22
N SER A 39 -7.65 -12.99 8.86
CA SER A 39 -8.05 -13.30 10.23
C SER A 39 -8.38 -14.79 10.48
N LEU A 40 -8.84 -15.53 9.46
CA LEU A 40 -9.04 -16.98 9.54
C LEU A 40 -7.72 -17.78 9.57
N ARG A 41 -6.61 -17.19 9.24
CA ARG A 41 -5.27 -17.78 9.17
C ARG A 41 -4.21 -16.80 9.66
N PRO A 42 -4.06 -16.53 10.97
CA PRO A 42 -3.17 -15.49 11.52
C PRO A 42 -1.73 -15.56 11.00
N ASN A 43 -1.19 -16.77 10.77
CA ASN A 43 0.16 -16.95 10.22
C ASN A 43 0.32 -16.36 8.81
N THR A 44 -0.75 -16.35 7.98
CA THR A 44 -0.68 -15.69 6.67
C THR A 44 -0.67 -14.18 6.79
N MET A 45 -1.33 -13.61 7.79
CA MET A 45 -1.24 -12.20 8.14
C MET A 45 0.20 -11.82 8.52
N ARG A 46 0.83 -12.63 9.37
CA ARG A 46 2.24 -12.44 9.77
C ARG A 46 3.17 -12.45 8.56
N GLY A 47 3.01 -13.42 7.65
CA GLY A 47 3.80 -13.52 6.42
C GLY A 47 3.61 -12.29 5.52
N HIS A 48 2.37 -11.83 5.35
CA HIS A 48 2.05 -10.61 4.59
C HIS A 48 2.75 -9.39 5.20
N MET A 49 2.66 -9.19 6.52
CA MET A 49 3.30 -8.06 7.19
C MET A 49 4.82 -8.06 7.01
N VAL A 50 5.47 -9.22 7.19
CA VAL A 50 6.93 -9.32 7.03
C VAL A 50 7.33 -8.96 5.59
N LEU A 51 6.61 -9.49 4.60
CA LEU A 51 6.87 -9.17 3.19
C LEU A 51 6.65 -7.69 2.90
N TYR A 52 5.54 -7.12 3.36
CA TYR A 52 5.20 -5.71 3.17
C TYR A 52 6.26 -4.78 3.78
N GLN A 53 6.67 -5.06 5.01
CA GLN A 53 7.71 -4.28 5.69
C GLN A 53 9.05 -4.39 4.96
N ALA A 54 9.47 -5.59 4.56
CA ALA A 54 10.71 -5.79 3.83
C ALA A 54 10.71 -5.10 2.45
N ALA A 55 9.57 -5.07 1.78
CA ALA A 55 9.47 -4.48 0.44
C ALA A 55 9.40 -2.94 0.46
N LEU A 56 8.63 -2.35 1.40
CA LEU A 56 8.31 -0.91 1.37
C LEU A 56 8.93 -0.11 2.52
N HIS A 57 9.26 -0.75 3.65
CA HIS A 57 9.67 -0.05 4.87
C HIS A 57 11.01 -0.50 5.42
N ASP A 58 11.77 -1.30 4.67
CA ASP A 58 13.13 -1.68 5.08
C ASP A 58 14.07 -0.47 5.03
N GLY A 59 14.87 -0.30 6.09
CA GLY A 59 15.81 0.82 6.19
C GLY A 59 16.97 0.76 5.18
N GLU A 60 17.18 -0.40 4.53
CA GLU A 60 18.19 -0.58 3.48
C GLU A 60 17.65 -0.27 2.08
N ASN A 61 16.36 0.06 1.94
CA ASN A 61 15.79 0.46 0.66
C ASN A 61 16.48 1.73 0.13
N THR A 62 17.01 1.65 -1.08
CA THR A 62 17.69 2.77 -1.75
C THR A 62 16.71 3.71 -2.47
N LEU A 63 15.48 3.27 -2.73
CA LEU A 63 14.44 4.11 -3.32
C LEU A 63 13.75 4.93 -2.23
N PRO A 64 13.50 6.23 -2.49
CA PRO A 64 12.75 7.04 -1.53
C PRO A 64 11.31 6.53 -1.40
N THR A 65 10.77 6.53 -0.18
CA THR A 65 9.46 5.96 0.16
C THR A 65 8.33 6.58 -0.68
N TRP A 66 8.40 7.89 -0.98
CA TRP A 66 7.39 8.52 -1.83
C TRP A 66 7.33 7.88 -3.24
N LEU A 67 8.47 7.47 -3.79
CA LEU A 67 8.53 6.82 -5.11
C LEU A 67 8.01 5.39 -5.02
N GLN A 68 8.31 4.65 -3.96
CA GLN A 68 7.80 3.30 -3.73
C GLN A 68 6.26 3.32 -3.63
N GLU A 69 5.69 4.25 -2.87
CA GLU A 69 4.24 4.45 -2.76
C GLU A 69 3.62 4.89 -4.09
N THR A 70 4.35 5.69 -4.88
CA THR A 70 3.93 6.09 -6.23
C THR A 70 3.90 4.90 -7.19
N ILE A 71 4.89 4.02 -7.16
CA ILE A 71 4.91 2.78 -7.97
C ILE A 71 3.74 1.88 -7.54
N SER A 72 3.52 1.70 -6.24
CA SER A 72 2.40 0.92 -5.70
C SER A 72 1.04 1.48 -6.14
N SER A 73 0.92 2.81 -6.20
CA SER A 73 -0.27 3.49 -6.74
C SER A 73 -0.45 3.20 -8.23
N TYR A 74 0.61 3.21 -9.01
CA TYR A 74 0.55 2.93 -10.43
C TYR A 74 0.16 1.48 -10.72
N VAL A 75 0.76 0.51 -10.02
CA VAL A 75 0.34 -0.90 -10.08
C VAL A 75 -1.14 -1.06 -9.71
N SER A 76 -1.62 -0.31 -8.73
CA SER A 76 -3.04 -0.33 -8.35
C SER A 76 -3.96 0.18 -9.46
N ILE A 77 -3.55 1.23 -10.20
CA ILE A 77 -4.25 1.74 -11.38
C ILE A 77 -4.28 0.68 -12.48
N LEU A 78 -3.14 0.05 -12.77
CA LEU A 78 -3.05 -0.97 -13.82
C LEU A 78 -3.94 -2.17 -13.53
N ASN A 79 -4.05 -2.54 -12.24
CA ASN A 79 -4.90 -3.63 -11.75
C ASN A 79 -6.38 -3.22 -11.54
N ASN A 80 -6.74 -1.96 -11.79
CA ASN A 80 -8.08 -1.39 -11.52
C ASN A 80 -8.54 -1.61 -10.07
N CYS A 81 -7.62 -1.52 -9.10
CA CYS A 81 -7.88 -1.72 -7.68
C CYS A 81 -7.94 -0.38 -6.94
N ASN A 82 -9.14 0.22 -6.87
CA ASN A 82 -9.34 1.52 -6.22
C ASN A 82 -8.98 1.49 -4.72
N TYR A 83 -9.29 0.40 -4.00
CA TYR A 83 -8.94 0.27 -2.59
C TYR A 83 -7.43 0.43 -2.34
N SER A 84 -6.61 -0.26 -3.12
CA SER A 84 -5.15 -0.17 -3.02
C SER A 84 -4.64 1.20 -3.49
N LEU A 85 -5.22 1.75 -4.56
CA LEU A 85 -4.88 3.08 -5.06
C LEU A 85 -5.11 4.16 -4.00
N ASP A 86 -6.28 4.17 -3.36
CA ASP A 86 -6.63 5.18 -2.36
C ASP A 86 -5.64 5.18 -1.20
N ASN A 87 -5.22 4.00 -0.72
CA ASN A 87 -4.26 3.88 0.37
C ASN A 87 -2.85 4.34 -0.05
N HIS A 88 -2.30 3.78 -1.13
CA HIS A 88 -0.95 4.11 -1.56
C HIS A 88 -0.83 5.55 -2.04
N TRP A 89 -1.84 6.06 -2.77
CA TRP A 89 -1.79 7.44 -3.26
C TRP A 89 -1.89 8.47 -2.13
N ALA A 90 -2.67 8.22 -1.10
CA ALA A 90 -2.71 9.08 0.08
C ALA A 90 -1.32 9.20 0.73
N ASN A 91 -0.61 8.08 0.89
CA ASN A 91 0.75 8.04 1.41
C ASN A 91 1.75 8.77 0.49
N ALA A 92 1.73 8.44 -0.81
CA ALA A 92 2.60 9.08 -1.80
C ALA A 92 2.45 10.60 -1.79
N ARG A 93 1.19 11.10 -1.86
CA ARG A 93 0.89 12.52 -1.85
C ARG A 93 1.38 13.23 -0.58
N HIS A 94 1.20 12.60 0.58
CA HIS A 94 1.71 13.11 1.85
C HIS A 94 3.25 13.22 1.85
N LEU A 95 3.93 12.19 1.35
CA LEU A 95 5.40 12.12 1.32
C LEU A 95 6.02 13.04 0.25
N ILE A 96 5.35 13.27 -0.88
CA ILE A 96 5.77 14.22 -1.91
C ILE A 96 5.78 15.64 -1.33
N ALA A 97 4.87 15.97 -0.43
CA ALA A 97 4.77 17.25 0.28
C ALA A 97 4.81 18.49 -0.67
N ASN A 98 4.39 18.32 -1.92
CA ASN A 98 4.34 19.35 -2.96
C ASN A 98 3.07 19.14 -3.79
N GLU A 99 2.03 19.92 -3.52
CA GLU A 99 0.72 19.71 -4.09
C GLU A 99 0.69 19.85 -5.63
N PRO A 100 1.30 20.87 -6.25
CA PRO A 100 1.37 20.95 -7.72
C PRO A 100 2.03 19.72 -8.36
N ARG A 101 3.11 19.22 -7.76
CA ARG A 101 3.82 18.02 -8.24
C ARG A 101 2.97 16.76 -8.06
N ALA A 102 2.29 16.63 -6.94
CA ALA A 102 1.39 15.50 -6.69
C ALA A 102 0.25 15.45 -7.72
N ILE A 103 -0.36 16.59 -8.05
CA ILE A 103 -1.42 16.68 -9.07
C ILE A 103 -0.89 16.30 -10.46
N GLU A 104 0.31 16.72 -10.82
CA GLU A 104 0.96 16.36 -12.08
C GLU A 104 1.17 14.85 -12.18
N ILE A 105 1.75 14.25 -11.13
CA ILE A 105 1.98 12.81 -11.04
C ILE A 105 0.66 12.04 -11.12
N GLU A 106 -0.32 12.41 -10.33
CA GLU A 106 -1.62 11.73 -10.31
C GLU A 106 -2.27 11.70 -11.70
N ARG A 107 -2.25 12.85 -12.42
CA ARG A 107 -2.77 12.95 -13.77
C ARG A 107 -2.04 12.02 -14.74
N ALA A 108 -0.71 12.00 -14.68
CA ALA A 108 0.12 11.15 -15.53
C ALA A 108 -0.17 9.65 -15.29
N LEU A 109 -0.22 9.24 -14.02
CA LEU A 109 -0.49 7.84 -13.66
C LEU A 109 -1.90 7.40 -14.04
N LYS A 110 -2.94 8.21 -13.73
CA LYS A 110 -4.34 7.92 -14.12
C LYS A 110 -4.53 7.90 -15.63
N GLY A 111 -3.77 8.71 -16.35
CA GLY A 111 -3.71 8.71 -17.82
C GLY A 111 -2.92 7.54 -18.41
N ARG A 112 -2.27 6.71 -17.59
CA ARG A 112 -1.33 5.65 -18.00
C ARG A 112 -0.20 6.18 -18.88
N ARG A 113 0.28 7.38 -18.56
CA ARG A 113 1.33 8.10 -19.27
C ARG A 113 2.40 8.60 -18.27
N PRO A 114 3.11 7.69 -17.56
CA PRO A 114 4.08 8.10 -16.55
C PRO A 114 5.17 9.02 -17.11
N GLN A 115 5.47 8.94 -18.41
CA GLN A 115 6.42 9.82 -19.10
C GLN A 115 6.04 11.30 -19.06
N ASP A 116 4.78 11.64 -18.77
CA ASP A 116 4.34 13.03 -18.65
C ASP A 116 4.83 13.68 -17.34
N ALA A 117 5.24 12.87 -16.35
CA ALA A 117 5.68 13.34 -15.04
C ALA A 117 7.05 12.79 -14.59
N PHE A 118 7.57 11.76 -15.25
CA PHE A 118 8.81 11.08 -14.88
C PHE A 118 9.75 10.92 -16.05
N SER A 119 11.05 10.79 -15.76
CA SER A 119 12.10 10.54 -16.74
C SER A 119 13.19 9.62 -16.16
N GLY A 120 14.13 9.18 -17.01
CA GLY A 120 15.29 8.40 -16.57
C GLY A 120 14.93 7.13 -15.79
N ALA A 121 15.60 6.88 -14.68
CA ALA A 121 15.45 5.66 -13.88
C ALA A 121 14.04 5.53 -13.25
N GLU A 122 13.45 6.64 -12.81
CA GLU A 122 12.10 6.63 -12.23
C GLU A 122 11.04 6.19 -13.26
N LEU A 123 11.15 6.72 -14.48
CA LEU A 123 10.28 6.29 -15.58
C LEU A 123 10.51 4.82 -15.95
N ALA A 124 11.76 4.36 -15.93
CA ALA A 124 12.07 2.96 -16.22
C ALA A 124 11.41 2.01 -15.21
N LEU A 125 11.41 2.37 -13.92
CA LEU A 125 10.73 1.61 -12.86
C LEU A 125 9.20 1.57 -13.09
N LEU A 126 8.58 2.69 -13.43
CA LEU A 126 7.15 2.76 -13.71
C LEU A 126 6.77 2.00 -14.99
N ASN A 127 7.63 1.96 -15.98
CA ASN A 127 7.41 1.18 -17.22
C ASN A 127 7.59 -0.33 -17.00
N TYR A 128 8.32 -0.73 -15.95
CA TYR A 128 8.48 -2.13 -15.57
C TYR A 128 7.23 -2.65 -14.83
N ALA A 129 6.56 -1.79 -14.09
CA ALA A 129 5.35 -2.14 -13.34
C ALA A 129 4.17 -2.47 -14.28
#